data_f40f57b4a80486ba692c13942e03ff02
#
_entry.id   f40f57b4a80486ba692c13942e03ff02
#
_cell.length_a   1.000
_cell.length_b   1.000
_cell.length_c   1.000
_cell.angle_alpha   90.00
_cell.angle_beta   90.00
_cell.angle_gamma   90.00
#
_symmetry.space_group_name_H-M   'P 1'
#
loop_
_entity.id
_entity.type
_entity.pdbx_description
1 polymer ?
#
loop_
_entity_poly.entity_id
_entity_poly.type
_entity_poly.pdbx_seq_one_letter_code
_entity_poly.pdbx_strand_id
1 'polypeptide(L)'
;MRKLLFIAALNLVLLSCKSDKKTEKEIEVQIETPELQTVEINNTQAAFTDFDWSPIPVSNTEIGEFPYITAPENFIIWKDGHNEIAENGMTKFSNFNKLITYTGTNFFNAEGKKAELDFAMTDPNTEFNQYKFDQSMEQYLASIGAHLIFEGQIPREKIEDLNKKDDKTVFNYIQGDPYNSSPVKHYVLNHSNGKIIFQVWSNSARAEVGVVELEAFNQTIKAPTAREIKSDIDKTGKAILNINFDTDKATLKPDGEKLVAEIFTLLNENDNLKLSIEGHTDSSGDVERNKQLSMDRANTVMYALAAKGIAIHRLQAKGFGASNPLSPNNSEESKAKNRRVELVKL
;
A
#
# COMPACT_ATOMS: atom_id res chain seq x y z
N MET A 1 13.21 15.32 43.48
CA MET A 1 12.47 15.78 44.65
C MET A 1 11.42 16.80 44.24
N ARG A 2 10.15 16.45 44.29
CA ARG A 2 8.92 17.27 44.48
C ARG A 2 7.74 16.45 43.97
N LYS A 3 7.15 15.76 44.84
CA LYS A 3 5.93 15.80 45.70
C LYS A 3 4.64 15.69 44.87
N LEU A 4 4.06 14.48 45.03
CA LEU A 4 2.65 14.16 44.76
C LEU A 4 1.71 15.05 45.58
N LEU A 5 0.59 15.41 45.02
CA LEU A 5 -0.61 15.81 45.77
C LEU A 5 -1.79 14.95 45.30
N PHE A 6 -2.27 14.09 46.19
CA PHE A 6 -3.56 13.40 46.13
C PHE A 6 -4.63 14.36 46.63
N ILE A 7 -5.73 14.47 45.89
CA ILE A 7 -6.98 15.03 46.41
C ILE A 7 -8.03 13.94 46.33
N ALA A 8 -8.44 13.46 47.48
CA ALA A 8 -9.60 12.59 47.64
C ALA A 8 -10.86 13.47 47.74
N ALA A 9 -11.88 13.18 46.97
CA ALA A 9 -13.20 13.78 47.15
C ALA A 9 -14.19 12.73 47.65
N LEU A 10 -14.82 13.10 48.75
CA LEU A 10 -15.69 12.36 49.63
C LEU A 10 -17.11 12.26 49.02
N ASN A 11 -17.65 11.04 48.98
CA ASN A 11 -19.05 10.77 48.63
C ASN A 11 -19.98 11.17 49.78
N LEU A 12 -21.03 11.90 49.48
CA LEU A 12 -22.19 12.08 50.37
C LEU A 12 -23.42 11.47 49.68
N VAL A 13 -23.94 10.40 50.29
CA VAL A 13 -25.21 9.76 49.90
C VAL A 13 -26.31 10.47 50.69
N LEU A 14 -27.33 10.98 49.99
CA LEU A 14 -28.61 11.30 50.60
C LEU A 14 -29.72 10.56 49.88
N LEU A 15 -30.33 9.60 50.55
CA LEU A 15 -31.61 8.99 50.23
C LEU A 15 -32.75 9.95 50.54
N SER A 16 -33.63 10.19 49.59
CA SER A 16 -35.03 10.59 49.90
C SER A 16 -35.97 10.00 48.83
N CYS A 17 -37.00 9.33 49.36
CA CYS A 17 -38.09 8.76 48.58
C CYS A 17 -39.16 9.81 48.27
N LYS A 18 -39.79 9.70 47.13
CA LYS A 18 -41.20 9.67 46.75
C LYS A 18 -41.59 10.53 45.57
N SER A 19 -42.26 9.86 44.75
CA SER A 19 -43.52 10.11 43.99
C SER A 19 -43.42 10.32 42.47
N ASP A 20 -44.22 9.51 41.83
CA ASP A 20 -44.48 9.36 40.40
C ASP A 20 -44.67 10.67 39.61
N LYS A 21 -43.90 10.82 38.52
CA LYS A 21 -44.39 11.43 37.25
C LYS A 21 -43.53 10.88 36.11
N LYS A 22 -44.23 10.30 35.11
CA LYS A 22 -43.66 9.97 33.81
C LYS A 22 -42.99 11.19 33.21
N THR A 23 -41.69 11.07 32.95
CA THR A 23 -40.98 12.02 32.10
C THR A 23 -40.16 11.18 31.11
N GLU A 24 -40.42 11.41 29.83
CA GLU A 24 -39.64 10.88 28.72
C GLU A 24 -38.17 11.20 28.97
N LYS A 25 -37.33 10.17 29.05
CA LYS A 25 -35.87 10.31 29.00
C LYS A 25 -35.48 10.37 27.56
N GLU A 26 -35.07 11.54 27.10
CA GLU A 26 -34.15 11.65 25.95
C GLU A 26 -32.93 10.83 26.26
N ILE A 27 -32.70 9.79 25.46
CA ILE A 27 -31.44 9.01 25.46
C ILE A 27 -30.50 9.79 24.57
N GLU A 28 -29.66 10.60 25.18
CA GLU A 28 -28.46 11.17 24.53
C GLU A 28 -27.52 10.03 24.23
N VAL A 29 -27.55 9.53 22.98
CA VAL A 29 -26.60 8.58 22.49
C VAL A 29 -25.30 9.35 22.27
N GLN A 30 -24.40 9.26 23.21
CA GLN A 30 -23.00 9.67 23.00
C GLN A 30 -22.41 8.73 21.96
N ILE A 31 -22.24 9.22 20.75
CA ILE A 31 -21.46 8.56 19.71
C ILE A 31 -19.99 8.74 20.10
N GLU A 32 -19.44 7.80 20.86
CA GLU A 32 -18.00 7.65 20.98
C GLU A 32 -17.48 7.29 19.58
N THR A 33 -16.81 8.24 18.95
CA THR A 33 -15.95 7.94 17.80
C THR A 33 -14.90 6.93 18.24
N PRO A 34 -14.82 5.74 17.62
CA PRO A 34 -13.77 4.79 17.98
C PRO A 34 -12.42 5.44 17.65
N GLU A 35 -11.63 5.75 18.68
CA GLU A 35 -10.21 6.01 18.52
C GLU A 35 -9.61 4.81 17.78
N LEU A 36 -9.06 5.08 16.61
CA LEU A 36 -8.22 4.13 15.90
C LEU A 36 -7.10 3.74 16.87
N GLN A 37 -7.23 2.56 17.48
CA GLN A 37 -6.12 1.95 18.20
C GLN A 37 -5.01 1.77 17.19
N THR A 38 -4.06 2.69 17.20
CA THR A 38 -2.76 2.49 16.58
C THR A 38 -2.16 1.27 17.27
N VAL A 39 -2.14 0.16 16.56
CA VAL A 39 -1.34 -0.99 16.97
C VAL A 39 0.09 -0.47 17.02
N GLU A 40 0.61 -0.25 18.22
CA GLU A 40 2.05 -0.03 18.42
C GLU A 40 2.76 -1.28 17.92
N ILE A 41 3.14 -1.26 16.65
CA ILE A 41 4.11 -2.20 16.12
C ILE A 41 5.41 -1.81 16.84
N ASN A 42 5.82 -2.61 17.82
CA ASN A 42 7.11 -2.50 18.48
C ASN A 42 8.23 -2.54 17.42
N ASN A 43 8.64 -1.36 17.03
CA ASN A 43 9.57 -1.10 15.95
C ASN A 43 11.00 -1.16 16.46
N THR A 44 11.57 -2.36 16.58
CA THR A 44 13.03 -2.56 16.56
C THR A 44 13.54 -2.55 15.12
N GLN A 45 13.04 -1.62 14.29
CA GLN A 45 13.57 -1.37 12.97
C GLN A 45 14.85 -0.56 13.10
N ALA A 46 15.86 -0.92 12.30
CA ALA A 46 16.94 -0.01 11.96
C ALA A 46 16.30 1.37 11.72
N ALA A 47 16.75 2.38 12.47
CA ALA A 47 16.02 3.64 12.53
C ALA A 47 15.92 4.27 11.15
N PHE A 48 14.77 4.13 10.53
CA PHE A 48 14.42 4.90 9.36
C PHE A 48 14.03 6.29 9.85
N THR A 49 14.66 7.30 9.29
CA THR A 49 14.36 8.71 9.57
C THR A 49 14.07 9.41 8.26
N ASP A 50 13.21 10.42 8.31
CA ASP A 50 13.03 11.29 7.16
C ASP A 50 14.35 11.98 6.81
N PHE A 51 14.61 12.18 5.50
CA PHE A 51 15.78 12.91 5.05
C PHE A 51 15.54 14.42 5.18
N ASP A 52 16.48 15.11 5.82
CA ASP A 52 16.45 16.57 5.91
C ASP A 52 16.95 17.21 4.59
N TRP A 53 16.03 17.77 3.84
CA TRP A 53 16.29 18.46 2.58
C TRP A 53 16.73 19.92 2.74
N SER A 54 16.62 20.48 3.95
CA SER A 54 16.89 21.91 4.17
C SER A 54 18.32 22.38 3.78
N PRO A 55 19.37 21.56 3.97
CA PRO A 55 20.72 21.95 3.56
C PRO A 55 20.99 21.77 2.06
N ILE A 56 20.07 21.14 1.30
CA ILE A 56 20.28 20.81 -0.11
C ILE A 56 19.70 21.95 -0.97
N PRO A 57 20.54 22.75 -1.68
CA PRO A 57 20.05 23.81 -2.51
C PRO A 57 19.20 23.30 -3.67
N VAL A 58 18.26 24.12 -4.12
CA VAL A 58 17.42 23.80 -5.27
C VAL A 58 18.21 24.01 -6.56
N SER A 59 18.27 22.97 -7.38
CA SER A 59 18.81 23.04 -8.75
C SER A 59 17.69 23.36 -9.75
N ASN A 60 18.01 24.22 -10.74
CA ASN A 60 17.16 24.49 -11.90
C ASN A 60 17.84 24.08 -13.20
N THR A 61 18.91 23.29 -13.13
CA THR A 61 19.64 22.78 -14.30
C THR A 61 18.74 21.83 -15.08
N GLU A 62 18.65 21.95 -16.38
CA GLU A 62 17.88 21.02 -17.22
C GLU A 62 18.45 19.59 -17.08
N ILE A 63 17.59 18.64 -16.72
CA ILE A 63 17.97 17.24 -16.44
C ILE A 63 17.36 16.23 -17.41
N GLY A 64 16.52 16.70 -18.36
CA GLY A 64 15.83 15.84 -19.32
C GLY A 64 14.66 15.05 -18.70
N GLU A 65 14.34 13.92 -19.32
CA GLU A 65 13.24 13.06 -18.89
C GLU A 65 13.74 11.95 -17.94
N PHE A 66 12.83 11.43 -17.11
CA PHE A 66 13.11 10.30 -16.25
C PHE A 66 13.59 9.09 -17.08
N PRO A 67 14.67 8.40 -16.70
CA PRO A 67 15.36 8.40 -15.39
C PRO A 67 16.51 9.42 -15.25
N TYR A 68 16.58 10.47 -16.07
CA TYR A 68 17.55 11.55 -16.00
C TYR A 68 19.01 11.16 -16.29
N ILE A 69 19.28 9.90 -16.56
CA ILE A 69 20.63 9.37 -16.84
C ILE A 69 20.61 8.68 -18.20
N THR A 70 21.61 8.98 -19.00
CA THR A 70 21.91 8.27 -20.23
C THR A 70 23.25 7.51 -20.12
N ALA A 71 23.46 6.54 -20.97
CA ALA A 71 24.73 5.81 -20.97
C ALA A 71 25.89 6.74 -21.41
N PRO A 72 27.03 6.73 -20.68
CA PRO A 72 28.23 7.42 -21.14
C PRO A 72 28.74 6.82 -22.49
N GLU A 73 29.64 7.53 -23.15
CA GLU A 73 30.26 7.04 -24.38
C GLU A 73 30.96 5.71 -24.20
N ASN A 74 30.68 4.74 -25.06
CA ASN A 74 31.10 3.33 -25.07
C ASN A 74 30.41 2.45 -24.00
N PHE A 75 29.36 2.97 -23.34
CA PHE A 75 28.50 2.17 -22.47
C PHE A 75 27.08 2.07 -23.06
N ILE A 76 26.36 1.05 -22.66
CA ILE A 76 24.92 0.88 -22.93
C ILE A 76 24.16 0.66 -21.62
N ILE A 77 22.90 1.07 -21.62
CA ILE A 77 21.92 0.62 -20.62
C ILE A 77 21.23 -0.60 -21.22
N TRP A 78 21.27 -1.72 -20.51
CA TRP A 78 20.58 -2.93 -20.92
C TRP A 78 19.08 -2.73 -20.80
N LYS A 79 18.39 -2.71 -21.95
CA LYS A 79 16.94 -2.57 -22.04
C LYS A 79 16.29 -3.91 -22.36
N ASP A 80 15.15 -4.18 -21.75
CA ASP A 80 14.35 -5.38 -22.05
C ASP A 80 14.09 -5.56 -23.54
N GLY A 81 14.39 -6.75 -24.06
CA GLY A 81 13.83 -7.30 -25.28
C GLY A 81 14.35 -6.77 -26.63
N HIS A 82 15.33 -5.87 -26.67
CA HIS A 82 15.80 -5.28 -27.93
C HIS A 82 17.29 -5.45 -28.22
N ASN A 83 17.98 -6.20 -27.40
CA ASN A 83 19.41 -6.47 -27.58
C ASN A 83 19.69 -7.89 -27.07
N GLU A 84 20.49 -8.69 -27.79
CA GLU A 84 20.88 -10.05 -27.37
C GLU A 84 21.55 -10.06 -25.98
N ILE A 85 22.12 -8.94 -25.58
CA ILE A 85 22.69 -8.72 -24.24
C ILE A 85 21.59 -8.47 -23.19
N ALA A 86 20.41 -8.00 -23.60
CA ALA A 86 19.29 -7.62 -22.72
C ALA A 86 18.50 -8.81 -22.17
N GLU A 87 18.62 -10.02 -22.70
CA GLU A 87 17.95 -11.20 -22.14
C GLU A 87 18.33 -11.48 -20.69
N ASN A 88 19.47 -10.95 -20.23
CA ASN A 88 19.95 -11.02 -18.86
C ASN A 88 20.02 -9.65 -18.17
N GLY A 89 19.57 -8.58 -18.82
CA GLY A 89 19.58 -7.23 -18.28
C GLY A 89 18.63 -7.08 -17.10
N MET A 90 19.07 -6.36 -16.08
CA MET A 90 18.29 -6.11 -14.86
C MET A 90 17.64 -4.73 -14.85
N THR A 91 17.67 -4.01 -15.98
CA THR A 91 17.03 -2.69 -16.10
C THR A 91 15.51 -2.81 -15.94
N LYS A 92 14.96 -2.12 -14.96
CA LYS A 92 13.54 -2.15 -14.60
C LYS A 92 13.01 -0.75 -14.36
N PHE A 93 11.73 -0.56 -14.70
CA PHE A 93 10.99 0.66 -14.40
C PHE A 93 9.74 0.33 -13.59
N SER A 94 9.46 1.14 -12.58
CA SER A 94 8.28 1.00 -11.72
C SER A 94 7.62 2.36 -11.55
N ASN A 95 6.30 2.42 -11.70
CA ASN A 95 5.54 3.66 -11.49
C ASN A 95 5.55 4.11 -10.03
N PHE A 96 5.65 3.19 -9.09
CA PHE A 96 5.84 3.46 -7.67
C PHE A 96 6.61 2.29 -7.03
N ASN A 97 7.77 2.59 -6.42
CA ASN A 97 8.60 1.64 -5.70
C ASN A 97 9.52 2.43 -4.76
N LYS A 98 10.51 1.79 -4.15
CA LYS A 98 11.46 2.46 -3.27
C LYS A 98 12.90 2.07 -3.52
N LEU A 99 13.80 2.95 -3.05
CA LEU A 99 15.18 2.64 -2.69
C LEU A 99 15.38 2.91 -1.20
N ILE A 100 16.08 2.01 -0.52
CA ILE A 100 16.54 2.25 0.85
C ILE A 100 17.88 2.96 0.76
N THR A 101 17.92 4.21 1.20
CA THR A 101 19.07 5.08 1.03
C THR A 101 19.78 5.29 2.36
N TYR A 102 21.06 4.96 2.42
CA TYR A 102 21.90 5.16 3.59
C TYR A 102 22.55 6.54 3.56
N THR A 103 22.49 7.26 4.67
CA THR A 103 23.01 8.65 4.80
C THR A 103 24.37 8.73 5.49
N GLY A 104 25.02 7.58 5.76
CA GLY A 104 26.19 7.50 6.61
C GLY A 104 25.90 7.21 8.07
N THR A 105 24.67 7.46 8.52
CA THR A 105 24.21 7.20 9.90
C THR A 105 22.93 6.38 9.95
N ASN A 106 21.91 6.81 9.23
CA ASN A 106 20.57 6.24 9.22
C ASN A 106 20.15 5.86 7.80
N PHE A 107 19.05 5.15 7.69
CA PHE A 107 18.37 4.90 6.42
C PHE A 107 17.15 5.79 6.28
N PHE A 108 16.78 6.09 5.04
CA PHE A 108 15.44 6.58 4.70
C PHE A 108 14.89 5.82 3.49
N ASN A 109 13.57 5.71 3.40
CA ASN A 109 12.88 5.18 2.24
C ASN A 109 12.69 6.29 1.22
N ALA A 110 13.36 6.18 0.08
CA ALA A 110 13.08 7.02 -1.07
C ALA A 110 11.98 6.34 -1.89
N GLU A 111 10.75 6.82 -1.80
CA GLU A 111 9.57 6.23 -2.43
C GLU A 111 9.07 7.09 -3.58
N GLY A 112 8.68 6.46 -4.69
CA GLY A 112 8.20 7.15 -5.88
C GLY A 112 8.42 6.37 -7.16
N LYS A 113 8.48 7.06 -8.29
CA LYS A 113 8.79 6.50 -9.59
C LYS A 113 10.24 6.04 -9.60
N LYS A 114 10.48 4.76 -9.87
CA LYS A 114 11.81 4.13 -9.77
C LYS A 114 12.31 3.59 -11.10
N ALA A 115 13.59 3.78 -11.36
CA ALA A 115 14.35 3.06 -12.38
C ALA A 115 15.54 2.34 -11.74
N GLU A 116 15.80 1.13 -12.21
CA GLU A 116 17.00 0.34 -11.92
C GLU A 116 17.72 0.13 -13.26
N LEU A 117 18.85 0.80 -13.44
CA LEU A 117 19.59 0.83 -14.70
C LEU A 117 20.82 -0.05 -14.56
N ASP A 118 21.00 -0.98 -15.49
CA ASP A 118 22.16 -1.86 -15.55
C ASP A 118 23.04 -1.45 -16.74
N PHE A 119 24.34 -1.26 -16.50
CA PHE A 119 25.27 -0.73 -17.49
C PHE A 119 26.32 -1.77 -17.87
N ALA A 120 26.57 -1.88 -19.18
CA ALA A 120 27.64 -2.70 -19.76
C ALA A 120 28.42 -1.90 -20.81
N MET A 121 29.51 -2.49 -21.30
CA MET A 121 30.23 -1.95 -22.46
C MET A 121 29.43 -2.18 -23.73
N THR A 122 29.52 -1.24 -24.69
CA THR A 122 28.91 -1.38 -26.01
C THR A 122 29.48 -2.57 -26.77
N ASP A 123 30.79 -2.80 -26.65
CA ASP A 123 31.47 -4.00 -27.18
C ASP A 123 31.59 -5.05 -26.05
N PRO A 124 30.88 -6.19 -26.14
CA PRO A 124 30.91 -7.22 -25.11
C PRO A 124 32.26 -7.91 -24.91
N ASN A 125 33.20 -7.72 -25.84
CA ASN A 125 34.56 -8.27 -25.75
C ASN A 125 35.51 -7.30 -24.99
N THR A 126 35.02 -6.11 -24.62
CA THR A 126 35.84 -5.12 -23.91
C THR A 126 35.55 -5.21 -22.40
N GLU A 127 36.59 -5.23 -21.58
CA GLU A 127 36.48 -5.17 -20.12
C GLU A 127 35.78 -3.88 -19.70
N PHE A 128 34.91 -3.99 -18.67
CA PHE A 128 34.17 -2.84 -18.15
C PHE A 128 35.15 -1.79 -17.60
N ASN A 129 35.12 -0.59 -18.16
CA ASN A 129 35.96 0.51 -17.71
C ASN A 129 35.32 1.24 -16.53
N GLN A 130 35.47 0.63 -15.35
CA GLN A 130 34.88 1.16 -14.11
C GLN A 130 35.29 2.63 -13.87
N TYR A 131 36.56 2.96 -14.01
CA TYR A 131 37.08 4.32 -13.77
C TYR A 131 36.40 5.35 -14.68
N LYS A 132 36.27 5.06 -15.99
CA LYS A 132 35.59 5.95 -16.93
C LYS A 132 34.12 6.11 -16.59
N PHE A 133 33.45 5.02 -16.20
CA PHE A 133 32.06 5.04 -15.79
C PHE A 133 31.86 5.93 -14.54
N ASP A 134 32.64 5.68 -13.49
CA ASP A 134 32.54 6.41 -12.22
C ASP A 134 32.79 7.92 -12.42
N GLN A 135 33.83 8.29 -13.15
CA GLN A 135 34.11 9.68 -13.47
C GLN A 135 32.98 10.34 -14.27
N SER A 136 32.39 9.61 -15.22
CA SER A 136 31.25 10.13 -16.01
C SER A 136 30.04 10.40 -15.14
N MET A 137 29.70 9.46 -14.23
CA MET A 137 28.58 9.62 -13.31
C MET A 137 28.81 10.74 -12.32
N GLU A 138 29.97 10.83 -11.71
CA GLU A 138 30.32 11.89 -10.75
C GLU A 138 30.21 13.28 -11.39
N GLN A 139 30.83 13.45 -12.55
CA GLN A 139 30.82 14.75 -13.27
C GLN A 139 29.40 15.12 -13.71
N TYR A 140 28.64 14.16 -14.23
CA TYR A 140 27.26 14.40 -14.63
C TYR A 140 26.39 14.80 -13.43
N LEU A 141 26.40 14.00 -12.36
CA LEU A 141 25.59 14.25 -11.17
C LEU A 141 25.95 15.59 -10.51
N ALA A 142 27.24 15.92 -10.45
CA ALA A 142 27.70 17.23 -9.98
C ALA A 142 27.19 18.37 -10.88
N SER A 143 27.22 18.20 -12.22
CA SER A 143 26.80 19.22 -13.18
C SER A 143 25.31 19.57 -13.08
N ILE A 144 24.47 18.63 -12.68
CA ILE A 144 23.04 18.86 -12.48
C ILE A 144 22.69 19.33 -11.06
N GLY A 145 23.70 19.48 -10.18
CA GLY A 145 23.52 19.92 -8.79
C GLY A 145 23.12 18.83 -7.81
N ALA A 146 23.39 17.56 -8.13
CA ALA A 146 23.22 16.47 -7.16
C ALA A 146 24.32 16.50 -6.09
N HIS A 147 23.95 16.25 -4.85
CA HIS A 147 24.83 16.23 -3.69
C HIS A 147 25.12 14.81 -3.24
N LEU A 148 26.40 14.45 -3.13
CA LEU A 148 26.85 13.19 -2.54
C LEU A 148 26.58 13.24 -1.03
N ILE A 149 25.77 12.28 -0.54
CA ILE A 149 25.42 12.16 0.89
C ILE A 149 26.09 10.96 1.56
N PHE A 150 26.52 9.99 0.78
CA PHE A 150 27.25 8.83 1.26
C PHE A 150 28.13 8.23 0.14
N GLU A 151 29.33 7.84 0.51
CA GLU A 151 30.22 7.03 -0.31
C GLU A 151 30.97 6.02 0.59
N GLY A 152 30.93 4.75 0.20
CA GLY A 152 31.60 3.69 0.91
C GLY A 152 30.80 2.42 1.05
N GLN A 153 31.25 1.53 1.93
CA GLN A 153 30.50 0.34 2.31
C GLN A 153 29.49 0.68 3.39
N ILE A 154 28.25 0.24 3.20
CA ILE A 154 27.25 0.28 4.28
C ILE A 154 27.69 -0.73 5.33
N PRO A 155 27.77 -0.38 6.62
CA PRO A 155 28.20 -1.29 7.68
C PRO A 155 27.38 -2.60 7.68
N ARG A 156 28.07 -3.73 7.74
CA ARG A 156 27.44 -5.05 7.62
C ARG A 156 26.33 -5.28 8.64
N GLU A 157 26.51 -4.83 9.85
CA GLU A 157 25.49 -4.89 10.92
C GLU A 157 24.20 -4.18 10.53
N LYS A 158 24.29 -3.04 9.83
CA LYS A 158 23.13 -2.28 9.33
C LYS A 158 22.41 -3.04 8.22
N ILE A 159 23.17 -3.70 7.33
CA ILE A 159 22.61 -4.55 6.26
C ILE A 159 21.89 -5.77 6.85
N GLU A 160 22.50 -6.43 7.83
CA GLU A 160 21.91 -7.58 8.51
C GLU A 160 20.61 -7.19 9.25
N ASP A 161 20.57 -6.00 9.86
CA ASP A 161 19.36 -5.47 10.52
C ASP A 161 18.20 -5.26 9.54
N LEU A 162 18.48 -4.78 8.33
CA LEU A 162 17.45 -4.62 7.29
C LEU A 162 16.82 -5.96 6.87
N ASN A 163 17.61 -7.02 6.84
CA ASN A 163 17.17 -8.35 6.40
C ASN A 163 16.54 -9.22 7.51
N LYS A 164 16.50 -8.75 8.76
CA LYS A 164 15.91 -9.54 9.89
C LYS A 164 14.46 -9.93 9.67
N LYS A 165 13.68 -9.11 8.96
CA LYS A 165 12.25 -9.36 8.69
C LYS A 165 11.99 -9.99 7.33
N ASP A 166 12.83 -9.70 6.36
CA ASP A 166 12.74 -10.17 4.99
C ASP A 166 14.15 -10.21 4.41
N ASP A 167 14.64 -11.40 4.12
CA ASP A 167 15.99 -11.66 3.60
C ASP A 167 16.25 -11.08 2.20
N LYS A 168 15.19 -10.61 1.54
CA LYS A 168 15.26 -9.97 0.22
C LYS A 168 15.27 -8.45 0.26
N THR A 169 15.08 -7.84 1.44
CA THR A 169 14.96 -6.37 1.55
C THR A 169 16.15 -5.64 0.93
N VAL A 170 17.34 -6.08 1.22
CA VAL A 170 18.57 -5.45 0.72
C VAL A 170 18.68 -5.61 -0.79
N PHE A 171 18.48 -6.81 -1.33
CA PHE A 171 18.54 -7.07 -2.77
C PHE A 171 17.46 -6.31 -3.57
N ASN A 172 16.29 -6.11 -2.99
CA ASN A 172 15.18 -5.48 -3.70
C ASN A 172 15.26 -3.94 -3.68
N TYR A 173 15.92 -3.36 -2.67
CA TYR A 173 15.79 -1.94 -2.40
C TYR A 173 17.10 -1.19 -2.21
N ILE A 174 18.27 -1.85 -2.26
CA ILE A 174 19.58 -1.21 -2.32
C ILE A 174 20.25 -1.63 -3.61
N GLN A 175 20.75 -0.65 -4.36
CA GLN A 175 21.40 -0.91 -5.64
C GLN A 175 22.79 -1.50 -5.43
N GLY A 176 23.19 -2.43 -6.31
CA GLY A 176 24.47 -3.11 -6.27
C GLY A 176 24.51 -4.31 -5.34
N ASP A 177 25.69 -4.67 -4.89
CA ASP A 177 25.92 -5.78 -3.96
C ASP A 177 26.44 -5.27 -2.61
N PRO A 178 25.54 -4.95 -1.67
CA PRO A 178 25.94 -4.38 -0.39
C PRO A 178 26.68 -5.37 0.53
N TYR A 179 26.71 -6.67 0.19
CA TYR A 179 27.48 -7.69 0.92
C TYR A 179 28.91 -7.82 0.42
N ASN A 180 29.17 -7.40 -0.80
CA ASN A 180 30.51 -7.36 -1.37
C ASN A 180 31.22 -6.03 -1.05
N SER A 181 32.54 -6.05 -1.18
CA SER A 181 33.41 -4.94 -0.78
C SER A 181 33.36 -3.71 -1.71
N SER A 182 32.47 -3.69 -2.70
CA SER A 182 32.35 -2.54 -3.60
C SER A 182 31.62 -1.40 -2.93
N PRO A 183 32.19 -0.19 -2.90
CA PRO A 183 31.52 0.97 -2.34
C PRO A 183 30.29 1.35 -3.17
N VAL A 184 29.27 1.88 -2.48
CA VAL A 184 28.10 2.52 -3.11
C VAL A 184 28.19 4.03 -2.91
N LYS A 185 27.64 4.78 -3.86
CA LYS A 185 27.52 6.25 -3.78
C LYS A 185 26.07 6.64 -3.81
N HIS A 186 25.61 7.36 -2.80
CA HIS A 186 24.23 7.86 -2.72
C HIS A 186 24.23 9.36 -2.91
N TYR A 187 23.44 9.84 -3.87
CA TYR A 187 23.26 11.24 -4.17
C TYR A 187 21.82 11.66 -3.99
N VAL A 188 21.62 12.91 -3.63
CA VAL A 188 20.32 13.56 -3.57
C VAL A 188 20.32 14.79 -4.45
N LEU A 189 19.24 15.02 -5.18
CA LEU A 189 19.03 16.22 -5.99
C LEU A 189 17.70 16.86 -5.59
N ASN A 190 17.78 18.07 -5.06
CA ASN A 190 16.60 18.89 -4.81
C ASN A 190 16.38 19.77 -6.07
N HIS A 191 15.51 19.29 -6.97
CA HIS A 191 15.26 19.95 -8.24
C HIS A 191 13.91 20.68 -8.22
N SER A 192 13.76 21.73 -9.02
CA SER A 192 12.50 22.47 -9.16
C SER A 192 11.32 21.60 -9.60
N ASN A 193 11.56 20.49 -10.31
CA ASN A 193 10.55 19.54 -10.76
C ASN A 193 10.26 18.42 -9.77
N GLY A 194 11.09 18.26 -8.71
CA GLY A 194 10.94 17.19 -7.74
C GLY A 194 12.24 16.85 -7.02
N LYS A 195 12.15 15.99 -6.05
CA LYS A 195 13.28 15.48 -5.28
C LYS A 195 13.70 14.12 -5.85
N ILE A 196 14.98 13.95 -6.15
CA ILE A 196 15.48 12.78 -6.85
C ILE A 196 16.64 12.17 -6.05
N ILE A 197 16.66 10.85 -5.97
CA ILE A 197 17.72 10.06 -5.35
C ILE A 197 18.42 9.26 -6.42
N PHE A 198 19.76 9.20 -6.33
CA PHE A 198 20.55 8.30 -7.15
C PHE A 198 21.40 7.41 -6.24
N GLN A 199 21.41 6.10 -6.52
CA GLN A 199 22.33 5.14 -5.93
C GLN A 199 23.21 4.59 -7.04
N VAL A 200 24.51 4.79 -6.97
CA VAL A 200 25.47 4.38 -7.98
C VAL A 200 26.36 3.30 -7.38
N TRP A 201 26.46 2.19 -8.08
CA TRP A 201 27.36 1.11 -7.77
C TRP A 201 28.08 0.64 -9.03
N SER A 202 29.37 0.30 -8.93
CA SER A 202 30.16 -0.23 -10.01
C SER A 202 31.22 -1.19 -9.52
N ASN A 203 31.63 -2.09 -10.39
CA ASN A 203 32.80 -2.95 -10.22
C ASN A 203 33.52 -3.15 -11.56
N SER A 204 34.51 -4.06 -11.60
CA SER A 204 35.27 -4.34 -12.82
C SER A 204 34.47 -5.07 -13.93
N ALA A 205 33.25 -5.47 -13.69
CA ALA A 205 32.43 -6.22 -14.64
C ALA A 205 31.23 -5.41 -15.16
N ARG A 206 30.60 -4.55 -14.34
CA ARG A 206 29.39 -3.80 -14.68
C ARG A 206 29.13 -2.66 -13.70
N ALA A 207 28.09 -1.87 -13.98
CA ALA A 207 27.57 -0.89 -13.04
C ALA A 207 26.05 -0.89 -12.98
N GLU A 208 25.51 -0.46 -11.85
CA GLU A 208 24.10 -0.30 -11.61
C GLU A 208 23.80 1.09 -11.07
N VAL A 209 22.71 1.70 -11.54
CA VAL A 209 22.22 2.98 -11.02
C VAL A 209 20.75 2.88 -10.71
N GLY A 210 20.42 3.03 -9.44
CA GLY A 210 19.04 3.20 -9.00
C GLY A 210 18.67 4.68 -8.99
N VAL A 211 17.51 5.01 -9.57
CA VAL A 211 16.97 6.37 -9.57
C VAL A 211 15.57 6.34 -8.99
N VAL A 212 15.27 7.22 -8.03
CA VAL A 212 13.90 7.44 -7.56
C VAL A 212 13.57 8.91 -7.62
N GLU A 213 12.52 9.24 -8.35
CA GLU A 213 11.84 10.53 -8.26
C GLU A 213 10.78 10.42 -7.17
N LEU A 214 10.93 11.20 -6.08
CA LEU A 214 10.09 11.08 -4.91
C LEU A 214 8.66 11.52 -5.18
N GLU A 215 7.72 10.65 -4.85
CA GLU A 215 6.29 10.91 -4.94
C GLU A 215 5.59 10.46 -3.66
N ALA A 216 4.54 11.17 -3.26
CA ALA A 216 3.70 10.71 -2.15
C ALA A 216 2.90 9.47 -2.57
N PHE A 217 2.84 8.46 -1.70
CA PHE A 217 2.00 7.30 -1.94
C PHE A 217 0.53 7.72 -2.05
N ASN A 218 -0.07 7.40 -3.18
CA ASN A 218 -1.49 7.61 -3.41
C ASN A 218 -2.24 6.28 -3.32
N GLN A 219 -3.03 6.11 -2.25
CA GLN A 219 -3.86 4.93 -2.08
C GLN A 219 -4.96 4.90 -3.16
N THR A 220 -4.90 3.87 -4.01
CA THR A 220 -5.83 3.69 -5.13
C THR A 220 -6.90 2.63 -4.87
N ILE A 221 -6.78 1.84 -3.78
CA ILE A 221 -7.81 0.88 -3.40
C ILE A 221 -9.01 1.67 -2.87
N LYS A 222 -10.11 1.63 -3.62
CA LYS A 222 -11.37 2.28 -3.26
C LYS A 222 -12.46 1.23 -3.19
N ALA A 223 -13.35 1.36 -2.21
CA ALA A 223 -14.63 0.66 -2.29
C ALA A 223 -15.39 1.18 -3.51
N PRO A 224 -16.09 0.34 -4.28
CA PRO A 224 -16.88 0.79 -5.40
C PRO A 224 -17.97 1.74 -4.92
N THR A 225 -18.16 2.84 -5.65
CA THR A 225 -19.19 3.84 -5.40
C THR A 225 -20.56 3.37 -5.85
N ALA A 226 -21.63 3.99 -5.34
CA ALA A 226 -23.00 3.73 -5.78
C ALA A 226 -23.16 3.79 -7.30
N ARG A 227 -22.48 4.74 -7.96
CA ARG A 227 -22.49 4.91 -9.42
C ARG A 227 -21.81 3.75 -10.15
N GLU A 228 -20.69 3.27 -9.66
CA GLU A 228 -19.96 2.12 -10.24
C GLU A 228 -20.79 0.84 -10.07
N ILE A 229 -21.33 0.61 -8.87
CA ILE A 229 -22.25 -0.52 -8.58
C ILE A 229 -23.45 -0.48 -9.54
N LYS A 230 -24.04 0.70 -9.75
CA LYS A 230 -25.15 0.89 -10.70
C LYS A 230 -24.76 0.54 -12.13
N SER A 231 -23.59 1.01 -12.55
CA SER A 231 -23.05 0.74 -13.88
C SER A 231 -22.87 -0.77 -14.14
N ASP A 232 -22.36 -1.51 -13.16
CA ASP A 232 -22.19 -2.95 -13.27
C ASP A 232 -23.52 -3.69 -13.34
N ILE A 233 -24.49 -3.30 -12.51
CA ILE A 233 -25.84 -3.85 -12.54
C ILE A 233 -26.54 -3.57 -13.89
N ASP A 234 -26.39 -2.39 -14.44
CA ASP A 234 -27.00 -2.03 -15.71
C ASP A 234 -26.38 -2.79 -16.89
N LYS A 235 -25.07 -3.05 -16.85
CA LYS A 235 -24.37 -3.76 -17.92
C LYS A 235 -24.54 -5.28 -17.88
N THR A 236 -24.53 -5.84 -16.67
CA THR A 236 -24.42 -7.30 -16.51
C THR A 236 -25.58 -7.94 -15.73
N GLY A 237 -26.51 -7.12 -15.22
CA GLY A 237 -27.60 -7.55 -14.33
C GLY A 237 -27.16 -7.73 -12.88
N LYS A 238 -25.87 -7.63 -12.56
CA LYS A 238 -25.34 -7.81 -11.22
C LYS A 238 -24.08 -6.98 -10.94
N ALA A 239 -23.78 -6.75 -9.67
CA ALA A 239 -22.51 -6.24 -9.19
C ALA A 239 -21.89 -7.21 -8.18
N ILE A 240 -20.57 -7.44 -8.27
CA ILE A 240 -19.81 -8.32 -7.37
C ILE A 240 -19.07 -7.45 -6.36
N LEU A 241 -19.33 -7.68 -5.08
CA LEU A 241 -18.81 -6.85 -4.00
C LEU A 241 -18.04 -7.71 -2.97
N ASN A 242 -16.86 -7.25 -2.59
CA ASN A 242 -16.10 -7.85 -1.49
C ASN A 242 -16.47 -7.15 -0.19
N ILE A 243 -17.59 -7.52 0.42
CA ILE A 243 -18.03 -6.99 1.70
C ILE A 243 -17.29 -7.77 2.81
N ASN A 244 -16.53 -7.05 3.62
CA ASN A 244 -15.76 -7.66 4.69
C ASN A 244 -16.60 -7.88 5.96
N PHE A 245 -16.51 -9.10 6.48
CA PHE A 245 -17.10 -9.54 7.73
C PHE A 245 -16.01 -10.03 8.69
N ASP A 246 -16.34 -10.13 9.96
CA ASP A 246 -15.48 -10.83 10.91
C ASP A 246 -15.27 -12.30 10.48
N THR A 247 -14.12 -12.84 10.86
CA THR A 247 -13.77 -14.24 10.51
C THR A 247 -14.83 -15.18 11.07
N ASP A 248 -15.38 -16.04 10.19
CA ASP A 248 -16.43 -17.02 10.49
C ASP A 248 -17.73 -16.42 11.08
N LYS A 249 -17.97 -15.11 10.88
CA LYS A 249 -19.16 -14.39 11.36
C LYS A 249 -19.85 -13.65 10.22
N ALA A 250 -21.07 -13.19 10.52
CA ALA A 250 -21.85 -12.30 9.66
C ALA A 250 -21.81 -10.83 10.13
N THR A 251 -20.96 -10.49 11.11
CA THR A 251 -20.80 -9.11 11.59
C THR A 251 -19.97 -8.33 10.58
N LEU A 252 -20.49 -7.19 10.12
CA LEU A 252 -19.78 -6.29 9.21
C LEU A 252 -18.56 -5.67 9.89
N LYS A 253 -17.46 -5.56 9.14
CA LYS A 253 -16.33 -4.71 9.51
C LYS A 253 -16.57 -3.26 9.05
N PRO A 254 -15.81 -2.27 9.56
CA PRO A 254 -16.00 -0.85 9.21
C PRO A 254 -15.96 -0.54 7.71
N ASP A 255 -15.14 -1.25 6.94
CA ASP A 255 -15.06 -1.13 5.47
C ASP A 255 -16.29 -1.78 4.78
N GLY A 256 -16.81 -2.89 5.34
CA GLY A 256 -18.06 -3.50 4.91
C GLY A 256 -19.25 -2.55 5.15
N GLU A 257 -19.28 -1.83 6.26
CA GLU A 257 -20.30 -0.82 6.55
C GLU A 257 -20.28 0.34 5.55
N LYS A 258 -19.07 0.80 5.14
CA LYS A 258 -18.93 1.82 4.09
C LYS A 258 -19.54 1.35 2.76
N LEU A 259 -19.32 0.09 2.41
CA LEU A 259 -19.87 -0.46 1.18
C LEU A 259 -21.40 -0.62 1.25
N VAL A 260 -21.96 -0.97 2.41
CA VAL A 260 -23.42 -0.96 2.64
C VAL A 260 -23.98 0.46 2.51
N ALA A 261 -23.23 1.50 2.90
CA ALA A 261 -23.65 2.88 2.70
C ALA A 261 -23.72 3.26 1.20
N GLU A 262 -22.78 2.79 0.39
CA GLU A 262 -22.85 2.99 -1.07
C GLU A 262 -24.04 2.26 -1.71
N ILE A 263 -24.36 1.03 -1.24
CA ILE A 263 -25.55 0.30 -1.69
C ILE A 263 -26.83 1.04 -1.28
N PHE A 264 -26.85 1.61 -0.08
CA PHE A 264 -27.97 2.45 0.36
C PHE A 264 -28.15 3.66 -0.55
N THR A 265 -27.08 4.39 -0.86
CA THR A 265 -27.10 5.54 -1.78
C THR A 265 -27.64 5.12 -3.14
N LEU A 266 -27.15 4.01 -3.71
CA LEU A 266 -27.67 3.45 -4.96
C LEU A 266 -29.19 3.22 -4.92
N LEU A 267 -29.67 2.54 -3.89
CA LEU A 267 -31.10 2.21 -3.77
C LEU A 267 -31.99 3.46 -3.48
N ASN A 268 -31.43 4.41 -2.74
CA ASN A 268 -32.15 5.69 -2.43
C ASN A 268 -32.26 6.58 -3.67
N GLU A 269 -31.29 6.54 -4.59
CA GLU A 269 -31.34 7.27 -5.86
C GLU A 269 -32.16 6.55 -6.95
N ASN A 270 -32.51 5.27 -6.73
CA ASN A 270 -33.20 4.44 -7.72
C ASN A 270 -34.39 3.70 -7.10
N ASP A 271 -35.53 4.38 -6.91
CA ASP A 271 -36.73 3.88 -6.20
C ASP A 271 -37.30 2.56 -6.74
N ASN A 272 -37.19 2.33 -8.04
CA ASN A 272 -37.70 1.13 -8.70
C ASN A 272 -36.73 -0.04 -8.70
N LEU A 273 -35.45 0.16 -8.28
CA LEU A 273 -34.46 -0.89 -8.26
C LEU A 273 -34.73 -1.86 -7.12
N LYS A 274 -34.82 -3.14 -7.44
CA LYS A 274 -34.94 -4.25 -6.48
C LYS A 274 -33.72 -5.15 -6.63
N LEU A 275 -33.17 -5.62 -5.51
CA LEU A 275 -31.95 -6.40 -5.48
C LEU A 275 -32.10 -7.70 -4.70
N SER A 276 -31.58 -8.78 -5.26
CA SER A 276 -31.18 -9.98 -4.53
C SER A 276 -29.76 -9.80 -4.02
N ILE A 277 -29.55 -9.95 -2.72
CA ILE A 277 -28.26 -9.91 -2.04
C ILE A 277 -27.83 -11.37 -1.86
N GLU A 278 -26.83 -11.79 -2.59
CA GLU A 278 -26.41 -13.18 -2.71
C GLU A 278 -25.04 -13.40 -2.08
N GLY A 279 -25.00 -14.13 -0.94
CA GLY A 279 -23.78 -14.42 -0.22
C GLY A 279 -23.12 -15.69 -0.73
N HIS A 280 -21.78 -15.67 -0.81
CA HIS A 280 -20.94 -16.78 -1.24
C HIS A 280 -19.75 -16.98 -0.29
N THR A 281 -19.26 -18.21 -0.20
CA THR A 281 -18.05 -18.60 0.53
C THR A 281 -17.05 -19.26 -0.42
N ASP A 282 -15.83 -19.45 0.04
CA ASP A 282 -14.92 -20.44 -0.55
C ASP A 282 -15.34 -21.86 -0.10
N SER A 283 -14.61 -22.86 -0.59
CA SER A 283 -14.88 -24.28 -0.29
C SER A 283 -14.28 -24.78 1.03
N SER A 284 -13.70 -23.90 1.86
CA SER A 284 -13.10 -24.29 3.13
C SER A 284 -14.18 -24.59 4.17
N GLY A 285 -14.07 -25.70 4.88
CA GLY A 285 -14.98 -26.07 5.95
C GLY A 285 -16.21 -26.87 5.50
N ASP A 286 -17.22 -26.93 6.37
CA ASP A 286 -18.45 -27.72 6.16
C ASP A 286 -19.42 -27.02 5.20
N VAL A 287 -20.07 -27.79 4.33
CA VAL A 287 -20.94 -27.28 3.25
C VAL A 287 -22.20 -26.61 3.81
N GLU A 288 -22.87 -27.24 4.78
CA GLU A 288 -24.11 -26.70 5.36
C GLU A 288 -23.81 -25.43 6.19
N ARG A 289 -22.70 -25.44 6.93
CA ARG A 289 -22.22 -24.25 7.64
C ARG A 289 -21.91 -23.10 6.68
N ASN A 290 -21.24 -23.36 5.57
CA ASN A 290 -20.94 -22.35 4.56
C ASN A 290 -22.21 -21.78 3.93
N LYS A 291 -23.20 -22.64 3.66
CA LYS A 291 -24.49 -22.21 3.15
C LYS A 291 -25.23 -21.31 4.16
N GLN A 292 -25.24 -21.70 5.44
CA GLN A 292 -25.84 -20.90 6.51
C GLN A 292 -25.07 -19.56 6.69
N LEU A 293 -23.74 -19.59 6.76
CA LEU A 293 -22.90 -18.39 6.91
C LEU A 293 -23.11 -17.39 5.77
N SER A 294 -23.21 -17.89 4.53
CA SER A 294 -23.47 -17.02 3.37
C SER A 294 -24.87 -16.39 3.41
N MET A 295 -25.89 -17.14 3.89
CA MET A 295 -27.25 -16.64 4.11
C MET A 295 -27.26 -15.57 5.21
N ASP A 296 -26.57 -15.81 6.34
CA ASP A 296 -26.51 -14.88 7.45
C ASP A 296 -25.82 -13.58 7.04
N ARG A 297 -24.76 -13.62 6.25
CA ARG A 297 -24.09 -12.45 5.67
C ARG A 297 -25.00 -11.65 4.74
N ALA A 298 -25.73 -12.33 3.86
CA ALA A 298 -26.70 -11.70 2.99
C ALA A 298 -27.84 -11.03 3.78
N ASN A 299 -28.34 -11.68 4.83
CA ASN A 299 -29.33 -11.13 5.73
C ASN A 299 -28.80 -9.90 6.49
N THR A 300 -27.56 -9.92 6.97
CA THR A 300 -26.95 -8.78 7.65
C THR A 300 -26.94 -7.54 6.75
N VAL A 301 -26.52 -7.69 5.49
CA VAL A 301 -26.54 -6.59 4.51
C VAL A 301 -27.98 -6.11 4.26
N MET A 302 -28.93 -7.04 4.06
CA MET A 302 -30.32 -6.72 3.83
C MET A 302 -30.93 -5.94 5.00
N TYR A 303 -30.72 -6.41 6.23
CA TYR A 303 -31.28 -5.72 7.42
C TYR A 303 -30.58 -4.37 7.68
N ALA A 304 -29.28 -4.25 7.40
CA ALA A 304 -28.59 -2.97 7.49
C ALA A 304 -29.15 -1.93 6.50
N LEU A 305 -29.51 -2.34 5.28
CA LEU A 305 -30.17 -1.49 4.30
C LEU A 305 -31.61 -1.13 4.72
N ALA A 306 -32.33 -2.10 5.25
CA ALA A 306 -33.69 -1.86 5.76
C ALA A 306 -33.70 -0.90 6.97
N ALA A 307 -32.74 -1.03 7.88
CA ALA A 307 -32.55 -0.14 9.02
C ALA A 307 -32.23 1.31 8.59
N LYS A 308 -31.63 1.49 7.42
CA LYS A 308 -31.36 2.79 6.80
C LYS A 308 -32.59 3.36 6.05
N GLY A 309 -33.70 2.61 5.95
CA GLY A 309 -34.95 3.07 5.35
C GLY A 309 -35.31 2.47 3.99
N ILE A 310 -34.49 1.54 3.45
CA ILE A 310 -34.88 0.86 2.21
C ILE A 310 -36.02 -0.13 2.48
N ALA A 311 -37.09 0.00 1.72
CA ALA A 311 -38.30 -0.86 1.87
C ALA A 311 -37.92 -2.34 1.64
N ILE A 312 -38.23 -3.19 2.63
CA ILE A 312 -37.81 -4.60 2.65
C ILE A 312 -38.28 -5.39 1.42
N HIS A 313 -39.44 -5.04 0.83
CA HIS A 313 -39.93 -5.70 -0.38
C HIS A 313 -39.10 -5.43 -1.65
N ARG A 314 -38.14 -4.52 -1.56
CA ARG A 314 -37.15 -4.27 -2.63
C ARG A 314 -35.91 -5.14 -2.49
N LEU A 315 -35.76 -5.88 -1.39
CA LEU A 315 -34.58 -6.62 -1.03
C LEU A 315 -34.93 -8.11 -0.87
N GLN A 316 -34.03 -8.97 -1.33
CA GLN A 316 -34.09 -10.41 -1.10
C GLN A 316 -32.69 -10.88 -0.67
N ALA A 317 -32.58 -11.72 0.34
CA ALA A 317 -31.32 -12.34 0.73
C ALA A 317 -31.26 -13.83 0.28
N LYS A 318 -30.11 -14.27 -0.23
CA LYS A 318 -29.84 -15.68 -0.56
C LYS A 318 -28.45 -16.07 -0.14
N GLY A 319 -28.27 -17.31 0.34
CA GLY A 319 -26.99 -17.89 0.65
C GLY A 319 -26.70 -19.08 -0.27
N PHE A 320 -25.57 -19.03 -0.97
CA PHE A 320 -25.15 -20.07 -1.90
C PHE A 320 -23.99 -20.92 -1.35
N GLY A 321 -23.37 -20.53 -0.23
CA GLY A 321 -22.17 -21.19 0.26
C GLY A 321 -21.10 -21.22 -0.84
N ALA A 322 -20.45 -22.38 -1.00
CA ALA A 322 -19.41 -22.58 -2.01
C ALA A 322 -19.94 -23.11 -3.36
N SER A 323 -21.27 -23.19 -3.58
CA SER A 323 -21.84 -23.87 -4.75
C SER A 323 -21.62 -23.13 -6.09
N ASN A 324 -21.38 -21.82 -6.07
CA ASN A 324 -21.20 -20.99 -7.26
C ASN A 324 -19.84 -20.28 -7.23
N PRO A 325 -18.70 -20.96 -7.40
CA PRO A 325 -17.39 -20.34 -7.36
C PRO A 325 -17.12 -19.49 -8.61
N LEU A 326 -16.48 -18.34 -8.43
CA LEU A 326 -15.95 -17.52 -9.53
C LEU A 326 -14.60 -18.01 -10.03
N SER A 327 -13.86 -18.66 -9.14
CA SER A 327 -12.50 -19.17 -9.43
C SER A 327 -12.32 -20.54 -8.75
N PRO A 328 -11.42 -21.40 -9.27
CA PRO A 328 -11.07 -22.66 -8.59
C PRO A 328 -10.57 -22.38 -7.17
N ASN A 329 -11.00 -23.20 -6.19
CA ASN A 329 -10.62 -23.03 -4.76
C ASN A 329 -9.22 -23.61 -4.43
N ASN A 330 -8.23 -23.41 -5.30
CA ASN A 330 -6.89 -24.01 -5.23
C ASN A 330 -5.78 -23.08 -4.73
N SER A 331 -6.08 -21.80 -4.53
CA SER A 331 -5.17 -20.81 -3.94
C SER A 331 -5.94 -19.85 -3.03
N GLU A 332 -5.25 -19.17 -2.11
CA GLU A 332 -5.89 -18.16 -1.24
C GLU A 332 -6.44 -16.97 -2.03
N GLU A 333 -5.79 -16.57 -3.13
CA GLU A 333 -6.30 -15.52 -4.02
C GLU A 333 -7.61 -15.92 -4.70
N SER A 334 -7.70 -17.17 -5.15
CA SER A 334 -8.91 -17.73 -5.77
C SER A 334 -10.04 -17.87 -4.75
N LYS A 335 -9.73 -18.34 -3.54
CA LYS A 335 -10.69 -18.40 -2.43
C LYS A 335 -11.19 -17.02 -2.02
N ALA A 336 -10.30 -16.01 -1.97
CA ALA A 336 -10.68 -14.63 -1.68
C ALA A 336 -11.70 -14.09 -2.68
N LYS A 337 -11.57 -14.40 -3.98
CA LYS A 337 -12.58 -14.05 -5.00
C LYS A 337 -13.93 -14.75 -4.79
N ASN A 338 -13.92 -15.94 -4.20
CA ASN A 338 -15.14 -16.69 -3.93
C ASN A 338 -15.87 -16.17 -2.67
N ARG A 339 -15.16 -15.61 -1.69
CA ARG A 339 -15.74 -14.97 -0.49
C ARG A 339 -16.29 -13.59 -0.86
N ARG A 340 -17.53 -13.51 -1.32
CA ARG A 340 -18.14 -12.29 -1.86
C ARG A 340 -19.63 -12.17 -1.57
N VAL A 341 -20.16 -11.01 -1.84
CA VAL A 341 -21.61 -10.74 -1.97
C VAL A 341 -21.88 -10.26 -3.39
N GLU A 342 -22.89 -10.81 -4.04
CA GLU A 342 -23.39 -10.32 -5.33
C GLU A 342 -24.69 -9.57 -5.09
N LEU A 343 -24.85 -8.42 -5.76
CA LEU A 343 -26.12 -7.70 -5.87
C LEU A 343 -26.70 -8.01 -7.24
N VAL A 344 -27.78 -8.76 -7.29
CA VAL A 344 -28.43 -9.17 -8.54
C VAL A 344 -29.75 -8.42 -8.70
N LYS A 345 -29.95 -7.80 -9.85
CA LYS A 345 -31.20 -7.10 -10.18
C LYS A 345 -32.36 -8.09 -10.27
N LEU A 346 -33.50 -7.77 -9.62
CA LEU A 346 -34.75 -8.54 -9.64
C LEU A 346 -35.69 -8.02 -10.69
#